data_d27b031f1e333300e6ed3e4298091e2d
#
_entry.id   d27b031f1e333300e6ed3e4298091e2d
#
_cell.length_a   1.000
_cell.length_b   1.000
_cell.length_c   1.000
_cell.angle_alpha   90.00
_cell.angle_beta   90.00
_cell.angle_gamma   90.00
#
_symmetry.space_group_name_H-M   'P 1'
#
loop_
_entity.id
_entity.type
_entity.pdbx_description
1 polymer ?
#
loop_
_entity_poly.entity_id
_entity_poly.type
_entity_poly.pdbx_seq_one_letter_code
_entity_poly.pdbx_strand_id
1 'polypeptide(L)'
;MIKLINIFTIIISLTVIPLDVFSQHTLTITIIGLKNNTGQVLLEYSNAKGEKISGFAQTIVNNQCIITIKDLKPGTYTYKCFHDENKNQKLDTNIIGMPKEGFGFANNAKGKFGPPSLEKALINLKGDTSQTCIITYL
;
A
#
# COMPACT_ATOMS: atom_id res chain seq x y z
N MET A 1 36.02 -14.65 -68.54
CA MET A 1 36.20 -14.88 -67.07
C MET A 1 35.14 -14.13 -66.30
N ILE A 2 34.13 -14.83 -65.83
CA ILE A 2 33.03 -14.23 -65.03
C ILE A 2 33.43 -14.34 -63.60
N LYS A 3 33.65 -13.19 -62.92
CA LYS A 3 33.89 -13.15 -61.49
C LYS A 3 32.56 -13.32 -60.74
N LEU A 4 32.40 -14.43 -60.05
CA LEU A 4 31.30 -14.62 -59.10
C LEU A 4 31.52 -13.70 -57.91
N ILE A 5 30.62 -12.71 -57.73
CA ILE A 5 30.52 -11.87 -56.53
C ILE A 5 29.64 -12.63 -55.53
N ASN A 6 30.26 -13.19 -54.49
CA ASN A 6 29.54 -13.76 -53.36
C ASN A 6 28.91 -12.63 -52.54
N ILE A 7 27.60 -12.45 -52.70
CA ILE A 7 26.83 -11.56 -51.84
C ILE A 7 26.53 -12.34 -50.52
N PHE A 8 27.27 -12.03 -49.49
CA PHE A 8 27.03 -12.55 -48.15
C PHE A 8 25.87 -11.76 -47.53
N THR A 9 24.65 -12.31 -47.65
CA THR A 9 23.45 -11.70 -47.01
C THR A 9 23.50 -11.94 -45.52
N ILE A 10 23.88 -10.90 -44.78
CA ILE A 10 23.80 -10.92 -43.32
C ILE A 10 22.33 -10.75 -42.92
N ILE A 11 21.68 -11.83 -42.48
CA ILE A 11 20.35 -11.79 -41.87
C ILE A 11 20.54 -11.34 -40.44
N ILE A 12 20.30 -10.05 -40.18
CA ILE A 12 20.19 -9.53 -38.80
C ILE A 12 18.86 -10.01 -38.25
N SER A 13 18.90 -11.08 -37.46
CA SER A 13 17.75 -11.52 -36.67
C SER A 13 17.50 -10.50 -35.58
N LEU A 14 16.50 -9.63 -35.79
CA LEU A 14 16.02 -8.70 -34.81
C LEU A 14 15.24 -9.50 -33.74
N THR A 15 15.91 -9.90 -32.65
CA THR A 15 15.25 -10.50 -31.50
C THR A 15 14.41 -9.43 -30.81
N VAL A 16 13.09 -9.47 -31.03
CA VAL A 16 12.14 -8.67 -30.28
C VAL A 16 12.11 -9.25 -28.87
N ILE A 17 12.81 -8.61 -27.93
CA ILE A 17 12.71 -8.92 -26.50
C ILE A 17 11.37 -8.33 -26.06
N PRO A 18 10.39 -9.13 -25.57
CA PRO A 18 9.18 -8.59 -25.01
C PRO A 18 9.57 -7.76 -23.78
N LEU A 19 9.38 -6.46 -23.85
CA LEU A 19 9.40 -5.61 -22.66
C LEU A 19 8.11 -5.94 -21.90
N ASP A 20 8.23 -6.64 -20.80
CA ASP A 20 7.13 -6.81 -19.86
C ASP A 20 6.77 -5.41 -19.31
N VAL A 21 5.81 -4.77 -19.97
CA VAL A 21 5.20 -3.53 -19.47
C VAL A 21 4.32 -3.93 -18.28
N PHE A 22 4.92 -3.98 -17.11
CA PHE A 22 4.14 -4.12 -15.88
C PHE A 22 3.25 -2.90 -15.71
N SER A 23 1.94 -3.11 -15.80
CA SER A 23 0.98 -2.09 -15.46
C SER A 23 1.20 -1.69 -13.99
N GLN A 24 1.46 -0.41 -13.76
CA GLN A 24 1.59 0.17 -12.41
C GLN A 24 0.24 0.76 -12.01
N HIS A 25 -0.16 0.50 -10.78
CA HIS A 25 -1.44 0.91 -10.24
C HIS A 25 -1.29 1.80 -9.02
N THR A 26 -2.35 2.52 -8.73
CA THR A 26 -2.42 3.42 -7.59
C THR A 26 -3.44 2.89 -6.58
N LEU A 27 -3.05 2.84 -5.31
CA LEU A 27 -3.95 2.59 -4.19
C LEU A 27 -4.16 3.91 -3.44
N THR A 28 -5.39 4.41 -3.47
CA THR A 28 -5.78 5.61 -2.73
C THR A 28 -6.56 5.22 -1.49
N ILE A 29 -6.11 5.65 -0.33
CA ILE A 29 -6.71 5.34 0.96
C ILE A 29 -7.20 6.64 1.60
N THR A 30 -8.52 6.79 1.70
CA THR A 30 -9.16 7.88 2.43
C THR A 30 -9.39 7.44 3.87
N ILE A 31 -8.74 8.10 4.82
CA ILE A 31 -8.81 7.79 6.25
C ILE A 31 -9.76 8.79 6.90
N ILE A 32 -10.80 8.27 7.53
CA ILE A 32 -11.88 9.05 8.16
C ILE A 32 -12.12 8.60 9.60
N GLY A 33 -12.96 9.34 10.31
CA GLY A 33 -13.30 9.01 11.70
C GLY A 33 -12.23 9.42 12.71
N LEU A 34 -11.29 10.29 12.30
CA LEU A 34 -10.31 10.87 13.21
C LEU A 34 -11.00 11.85 14.16
N LYS A 35 -10.74 11.74 15.46
CA LYS A 35 -11.43 12.54 16.49
C LYS A 35 -11.01 14.01 16.49
N ASN A 36 -9.84 14.34 15.95
CA ASN A 36 -9.31 15.70 15.85
C ASN A 36 -8.20 15.77 14.78
N ASN A 37 -7.67 16.99 14.54
CA ASN A 37 -6.58 17.22 13.58
C ASN A 37 -5.19 17.21 14.24
N THR A 38 -5.09 16.85 15.52
CA THR A 38 -3.81 16.85 16.26
C THR A 38 -2.94 15.67 15.80
N GLY A 39 -1.64 15.89 15.74
CA GLY A 39 -0.71 14.82 15.37
C GLY A 39 -0.66 14.53 13.88
N GLN A 40 -0.69 13.26 13.52
CA GLN A 40 -0.59 12.76 12.16
C GLN A 40 -1.21 11.36 12.06
N VAL A 41 -1.45 10.89 10.85
CA VAL A 41 -1.73 9.47 10.61
C VAL A 41 -0.44 8.81 10.12
N LEU A 42 -0.07 7.73 10.76
CA LEU A 42 0.96 6.82 10.27
C LEU A 42 0.30 5.61 9.63
N LEU A 43 0.75 5.26 8.43
CA LEU A 43 0.29 4.09 7.68
C LEU A 43 1.49 3.25 7.28
N GLU A 44 1.40 1.97 7.50
CA GLU A 44 2.35 0.97 7.00
C GLU A 44 1.62 0.05 6.03
N TYR A 45 2.16 -0.13 4.81
CA TYR A 45 1.64 -1.12 3.90
C TYR A 45 2.63 -2.28 3.69
N SER A 46 2.08 -3.45 3.42
CA SER A 46 2.79 -4.72 3.44
C SER A 46 2.35 -5.61 2.29
N ASN A 47 3.15 -6.60 1.97
CA ASN A 47 2.81 -7.63 0.99
C ASN A 47 1.77 -8.64 1.54
N ALA A 48 1.40 -9.63 0.73
CA ALA A 48 0.43 -10.67 1.10
C ALA A 48 0.84 -11.51 2.32
N LYS A 49 2.11 -11.51 2.70
CA LYS A 49 2.63 -12.22 3.89
C LYS A 49 2.66 -11.34 5.13
N GLY A 50 2.26 -10.08 5.01
CA GLY A 50 2.35 -9.11 6.09
C GLY A 50 3.75 -8.51 6.30
N GLU A 51 4.66 -8.73 5.37
CA GLU A 51 6.00 -8.15 5.41
C GLU A 51 5.94 -6.70 4.95
N LYS A 52 6.44 -5.79 5.77
CA LYS A 52 6.43 -4.36 5.49
C LYS A 52 7.17 -4.02 4.21
N ILE A 53 6.53 -3.23 3.35
CA ILE A 53 7.14 -2.66 2.14
C ILE A 53 7.58 -1.23 2.40
N SER A 54 6.68 -0.39 2.91
CA SER A 54 6.96 1.02 3.20
C SER A 54 5.96 1.60 4.19
N GLY A 55 6.19 2.86 4.60
CA GLY A 55 5.32 3.60 5.49
C GLY A 55 5.14 5.04 5.06
N PHE A 56 4.06 5.66 5.51
CA PHE A 56 3.68 7.03 5.22
C PHE A 56 3.27 7.75 6.50
N ALA A 57 3.58 9.03 6.57
CA ALA A 57 3.07 9.95 7.56
C ALA A 57 2.25 11.03 6.85
N GLN A 58 1.03 11.26 7.28
CA GLN A 58 0.12 12.21 6.64
C GLN A 58 -0.52 13.15 7.66
N THR A 59 -0.52 14.43 7.33
CA THR A 59 -1.21 15.46 8.12
C THR A 59 -2.72 15.30 8.00
N ILE A 60 -3.42 15.60 9.09
CA ILE A 60 -4.88 15.51 9.19
C ILE A 60 -5.48 16.87 8.89
N VAL A 61 -6.51 16.90 8.04
CA VAL A 61 -7.29 18.10 7.71
C VAL A 61 -8.76 17.73 7.76
N ASN A 62 -9.57 18.51 8.48
CA ASN A 62 -11.01 18.26 8.65
C ASN A 62 -11.30 16.82 9.14
N ASN A 63 -10.53 16.35 10.11
CA ASN A 63 -10.66 15.01 10.71
C ASN A 63 -10.53 13.84 9.72
N GLN A 64 -9.79 14.06 8.64
CA GLN A 64 -9.51 13.05 7.62
C GLN A 64 -8.15 13.27 6.99
N CYS A 65 -7.65 12.28 6.28
CA CYS A 65 -6.51 12.44 5.37
C CYS A 65 -6.59 11.44 4.22
N ILE A 66 -5.80 11.69 3.18
CA ILE A 66 -5.71 10.83 2.00
C ILE A 66 -4.26 10.43 1.81
N ILE A 67 -4.01 9.14 1.69
CA ILE A 67 -2.71 8.57 1.37
C ILE A 67 -2.81 7.89 0.01
N THR A 68 -1.91 8.26 -0.91
CA THR A 68 -1.85 7.70 -2.25
C THR A 68 -0.54 6.94 -2.43
N ILE A 69 -0.64 5.64 -2.67
CA ILE A 69 0.50 4.75 -2.93
C ILE A 69 0.53 4.48 -4.43
N LYS A 70 1.57 4.96 -5.10
CA LYS A 70 1.74 4.86 -6.56
C LYS A 70 2.69 3.74 -6.94
N ASP A 71 2.71 3.43 -8.22
CA ASP A 71 3.68 2.52 -8.84
C ASP A 71 3.62 1.09 -8.28
N LEU A 72 2.45 0.68 -7.81
CA LEU A 72 2.22 -0.67 -7.32
C LEU A 72 2.01 -1.65 -8.49
N LYS A 73 2.70 -2.76 -8.43
CA LYS A 73 2.45 -3.89 -9.36
C LYS A 73 1.11 -4.55 -9.01
N PRO A 74 0.43 -5.19 -9.98
CA PRO A 74 -0.69 -6.08 -9.65
C PRO A 74 -0.27 -7.10 -8.60
N GLY A 75 -1.11 -7.30 -7.58
CA GLY A 75 -0.77 -8.20 -6.49
C GLY A 75 -1.66 -8.03 -5.28
N THR A 76 -1.31 -8.73 -4.22
CA THR A 76 -2.04 -8.70 -2.95
C THR A 76 -1.25 -7.92 -1.91
N TYR A 77 -1.93 -6.96 -1.29
CA TYR A 77 -1.36 -6.05 -0.30
C TYR A 77 -2.25 -5.95 0.91
N THR A 78 -1.71 -5.37 1.97
CA THR A 78 -2.47 -4.98 3.15
C THR A 78 -1.90 -3.69 3.71
N TYR A 79 -2.66 -3.00 4.56
CA TYR A 79 -2.17 -1.87 5.33
C TYR A 79 -2.80 -1.84 6.72
N LYS A 80 -2.09 -1.21 7.61
CA LYS A 80 -2.55 -0.78 8.93
C LYS A 80 -2.17 0.67 9.14
N CYS A 81 -2.97 1.39 9.89
CA CYS A 81 -2.71 2.79 10.22
C CYS A 81 -3.16 3.12 11.62
N PHE A 82 -2.63 4.22 12.17
CA PHE A 82 -3.07 4.75 13.44
C PHE A 82 -2.92 6.27 13.49
N HIS A 83 -3.71 6.87 14.38
CA HIS A 83 -3.67 8.29 14.67
C HIS A 83 -2.62 8.58 15.74
N ASP A 84 -1.42 8.89 15.33
CA ASP A 84 -0.29 9.28 16.18
C ASP A 84 -0.49 10.73 16.68
N GLU A 85 -1.23 10.87 17.79
CA GLU A 85 -1.66 12.17 18.30
C GLU A 85 -0.51 12.99 18.89
N ASN A 86 0.50 12.34 19.47
CA ASN A 86 1.66 12.99 20.09
C ASN A 86 2.92 13.00 19.20
N LYS A 87 2.86 12.46 17.98
CA LYS A 87 3.96 12.37 17.01
C LYS A 87 5.19 11.61 17.54
N ASN A 88 4.97 10.59 18.37
CA ASN A 88 6.03 9.72 18.86
C ASN A 88 6.35 8.54 17.94
N GLN A 89 5.60 8.38 16.83
CA GLN A 89 5.74 7.33 15.83
C GLN A 89 5.47 5.91 16.35
N LYS A 90 4.75 5.79 17.43
CA LYS A 90 4.35 4.53 18.07
C LYS A 90 2.89 4.56 18.40
N LEU A 91 2.21 3.43 18.24
CA LEU A 91 0.86 3.27 18.74
C LEU A 91 0.92 3.16 20.27
N ASP A 92 0.45 4.18 20.96
CA ASP A 92 0.42 4.20 22.41
C ASP A 92 -0.62 3.21 22.95
N THR A 93 -0.24 2.45 23.96
CA THR A 93 -1.09 1.46 24.60
C THR A 93 -1.17 1.71 26.10
N ASN A 94 -2.23 1.20 26.72
CA ASN A 94 -2.33 1.16 28.17
C ASN A 94 -1.52 -0.02 28.76
N ILE A 95 -1.53 -0.17 30.07
CA ILE A 95 -0.78 -1.20 30.81
C ILE A 95 -1.18 -2.65 30.43
N ILE A 96 -2.36 -2.85 29.89
CA ILE A 96 -2.84 -4.17 29.43
C ILE A 96 -2.70 -4.36 27.91
N GLY A 97 -2.00 -3.44 27.23
CA GLY A 97 -1.69 -3.53 25.80
C GLY A 97 -2.80 -3.06 24.86
N MET A 98 -3.86 -2.43 25.37
CA MET A 98 -4.92 -1.89 24.53
C MET A 98 -4.53 -0.52 23.96
N PRO A 99 -4.77 -0.26 22.66
CA PRO A 99 -4.51 1.04 22.06
C PRO A 99 -5.22 2.20 22.79
N LYS A 100 -4.49 3.27 23.06
CA LYS A 100 -5.02 4.56 23.51
C LYS A 100 -5.35 5.49 22.35
N GLU A 101 -4.71 5.27 21.22
CA GLU A 101 -4.87 6.03 20.00
C GLU A 101 -5.76 5.28 19.01
N GLY A 102 -6.35 6.01 18.07
CA GLY A 102 -7.20 5.42 17.04
C GLY A 102 -6.39 4.62 16.02
N PHE A 103 -6.95 3.53 15.55
CA PHE A 103 -6.30 2.64 14.57
C PHE A 103 -7.28 2.14 13.52
N GLY A 104 -6.73 1.66 12.40
CA GLY A 104 -7.50 1.09 11.31
C GLY A 104 -6.69 0.08 10.49
N PHE A 105 -7.41 -0.75 9.77
CA PHE A 105 -6.85 -1.80 8.90
C PHE A 105 -7.51 -1.78 7.54
N ALA A 106 -6.82 -2.35 6.54
CA ALA A 106 -7.39 -2.56 5.22
C ALA A 106 -8.72 -3.32 5.29
N ASN A 107 -9.64 -2.99 4.38
CA ASN A 107 -11.01 -3.52 4.33
C ASN A 107 -11.84 -3.24 5.60
N ASN A 108 -11.44 -2.30 6.43
CA ASN A 108 -12.02 -2.08 7.77
C ASN A 108 -12.10 -3.38 8.60
N ALA A 109 -11.12 -4.26 8.41
CA ALA A 109 -11.08 -5.55 9.09
C ALA A 109 -10.98 -5.37 10.61
N LYS A 110 -11.68 -6.23 11.35
CA LYS A 110 -11.72 -6.20 12.82
C LYS A 110 -11.36 -7.57 13.40
N GLY A 111 -10.58 -7.54 14.47
CA GLY A 111 -10.34 -8.70 15.34
C GLY A 111 -11.30 -8.72 16.51
N LYS A 112 -11.44 -9.86 17.18
CA LYS A 112 -12.28 -9.98 18.40
C LYS A 112 -11.54 -9.47 19.64
N PHE A 113 -10.28 -9.84 19.81
CA PHE A 113 -9.45 -9.52 20.97
C PHE A 113 -8.04 -9.09 20.53
N GLY A 114 -7.95 -8.18 19.58
CA GLY A 114 -6.69 -7.70 19.03
C GLY A 114 -6.79 -7.42 17.53
N PRO A 115 -5.66 -7.33 16.83
CA PRO A 115 -5.64 -7.09 15.39
C PRO A 115 -6.45 -8.15 14.60
N PRO A 116 -7.02 -7.79 13.46
CA PRO A 116 -7.66 -8.77 12.58
C PRO A 116 -6.64 -9.78 12.06
N SER A 117 -7.13 -10.95 11.62
CA SER A 117 -6.27 -11.86 10.86
C SER A 117 -5.85 -11.21 9.54
N LEU A 118 -4.64 -11.53 9.08
CA LEU A 118 -4.09 -10.98 7.84
C LEU A 118 -5.04 -11.18 6.65
N GLU A 119 -5.63 -12.36 6.55
CA GLU A 119 -6.57 -12.74 5.49
C GLU A 119 -7.73 -11.76 5.31
N LYS A 120 -8.28 -11.26 6.43
CA LYS A 120 -9.39 -10.29 6.41
C LYS A 120 -8.97 -8.90 5.92
N ALA A 121 -7.71 -8.59 6.02
CA ALA A 121 -7.13 -7.30 5.65
C ALA A 121 -6.40 -7.32 4.29
N LEU A 122 -6.52 -8.38 3.50
CA LEU A 122 -5.88 -8.47 2.19
C LEU A 122 -6.68 -7.73 1.12
N ILE A 123 -5.97 -6.95 0.29
CA ILE A 123 -6.50 -6.24 -0.88
C ILE A 123 -5.89 -6.86 -2.12
N ASN A 124 -6.71 -7.29 -3.07
CA ASN A 124 -6.24 -7.78 -4.36
C ASN A 124 -6.25 -6.62 -5.38
N LEU A 125 -5.07 -6.07 -5.65
CA LEU A 125 -4.87 -4.94 -6.56
C LEU A 125 -4.71 -5.43 -7.99
N LYS A 126 -5.73 -5.21 -8.83
CA LYS A 126 -5.74 -5.55 -10.26
C LYS A 126 -5.80 -4.31 -11.17
N GLY A 127 -6.00 -3.15 -10.59
CA GLY A 127 -6.13 -1.84 -11.22
C GLY A 127 -6.05 -0.75 -10.17
N ASP A 128 -6.19 0.50 -10.58
CA ASP A 128 -6.31 1.60 -9.64
C ASP A 128 -7.46 1.35 -8.68
N THR A 129 -7.18 1.44 -7.39
CA THR A 129 -8.11 1.04 -6.33
C THR A 129 -8.21 2.14 -5.30
N SER A 130 -9.43 2.38 -4.81
CA SER A 130 -9.70 3.30 -3.71
C SER A 130 -10.30 2.54 -2.53
N GLN A 131 -9.84 2.85 -1.33
CA GLN A 131 -10.36 2.32 -0.07
C GLN A 131 -10.70 3.44 0.90
N THR A 132 -11.71 3.23 1.72
CA THR A 132 -12.00 4.08 2.88
C THR A 132 -11.65 3.30 4.14
N CYS A 133 -10.75 3.86 4.95
CA CYS A 133 -10.36 3.31 6.23
C CYS A 133 -11.01 4.13 7.35
N ILE A 134 -11.79 3.49 8.20
CA ILE A 134 -12.46 4.12 9.34
C ILE A 134 -11.63 3.87 10.59
N ILE A 135 -11.16 4.95 11.21
CA ILE A 135 -10.39 4.87 12.45
C ILE A 135 -11.32 4.50 13.62
N THR A 136 -10.90 3.52 14.39
CA THR A 136 -11.59 3.06 15.61
C THR A 136 -10.78 3.47 16.83
N TYR A 137 -11.45 4.01 17.82
CA TYR A 137 -10.92 4.28 19.18
C TYR A 137 -11.58 3.31 20.16
N LEU A 138 -10.83 2.82 21.17
CA LEU A 138 -11.30 1.91 22.22
C LEU A 138 -11.62 2.66 23.50
#